data_49fb1982fa555531b455d1413328c95b
#
_entry.id   49fb1982fa555531b455d1413328c95b
#
_cell.length_a   1.000
_cell.length_b   1.000
_cell.length_c   1.000
_cell.angle_alpha   90.00
_cell.angle_beta   90.00
_cell.angle_gamma   90.00
#
_symmetry.space_group_name_H-M   'P 1'
#
loop_
_entity.id
_entity.type
_entity.pdbx_description
1 polymer ?
#
loop_
_entity_poly.entity_id
_entity_poly.type
_entity_poly.pdbx_seq_one_letter_code
_entity_poly.pdbx_strand_id
1 'polypeptide(L)'
;MEVGKDYGKKTRFIVDSYHYINHRADDFLCRKWCNPAPLDGSAPNLVIAETDRQGHVVYKRAFNTQACEQLNAWIGGFEFILKKMTPGNFNWFLHTMLFYHTKHVINKQMKANEEDEEDAESDDEI
;
A
#
# COMPACT_ATOMS: atom_id res chain seq x y z
N MET A 1 -6.82 -22.82 16.73
CA MET A 1 -7.43 -21.58 16.22
C MET A 1 -7.34 -21.59 14.70
N GLU A 2 -8.36 -22.07 14.05
CA GLU A 2 -8.45 -22.03 12.58
C GLU A 2 -8.83 -20.61 12.16
N VAL A 3 -7.87 -19.73 12.07
CA VAL A 3 -8.09 -18.42 11.48
C VAL A 3 -8.10 -18.59 9.96
N GLY A 4 -9.31 -18.77 9.45
CA GLY A 4 -9.63 -18.27 8.13
C GLY A 4 -9.25 -19.09 6.92
N LYS A 5 -9.87 -20.23 6.70
CA LYS A 5 -9.87 -20.85 5.36
C LYS A 5 -10.60 -19.98 4.30
N ASP A 6 -11.51 -19.10 4.70
CA ASP A 6 -12.26 -18.25 3.76
C ASP A 6 -11.64 -16.85 3.54
N TYR A 7 -10.88 -16.33 4.50
CA TYR A 7 -10.16 -15.06 4.31
C TYR A 7 -8.93 -15.19 3.41
N GLY A 8 -8.34 -16.37 3.31
CA GLY A 8 -7.11 -16.62 2.55
C GLY A 8 -7.22 -16.50 1.03
N LYS A 9 -8.43 -16.49 0.47
CA LYS A 9 -8.64 -16.35 -0.98
C LYS A 9 -8.84 -14.89 -1.43
N LYS A 10 -9.30 -14.00 -0.56
CA LYS A 10 -9.65 -12.62 -0.88
C LYS A 10 -8.95 -11.58 0.00
N THR A 11 -8.46 -11.96 1.16
CA THR A 11 -7.81 -11.07 2.13
C THR A 11 -6.45 -11.63 2.51
N ARG A 12 -5.43 -10.80 2.44
CA ARG A 12 -4.07 -11.15 2.85
C ARG A 12 -3.62 -10.20 3.94
N PHE A 13 -3.05 -10.75 5.01
CA PHE A 13 -2.36 -9.97 6.04
C PHE A 13 -0.92 -9.75 5.60
N ILE A 14 -0.50 -8.51 5.60
CA ILE A 14 0.87 -8.11 5.27
C ILE A 14 1.38 -7.10 6.27
N VAL A 15 2.69 -7.10 6.50
CA VAL A 15 3.38 -5.98 7.14
C VAL A 15 3.93 -5.06 6.06
N ASP A 16 4.19 -3.78 6.38
CA ASP A 16 4.82 -2.89 5.42
C ASP A 16 6.26 -3.36 5.10
N SER A 17 6.75 -2.96 3.93
CA SER A 17 8.05 -3.44 3.45
C SER A 17 9.21 -2.98 4.34
N TYR A 18 9.14 -1.78 4.92
CA TYR A 18 10.17 -1.27 5.81
C TYR A 18 10.21 -2.06 7.11
N HIS A 19 9.05 -2.34 7.70
CA HIS A 19 8.92 -3.17 8.89
C HIS A 19 9.44 -4.59 8.63
N TYR A 20 9.09 -5.19 7.50
CA TYR A 20 9.52 -6.53 7.13
C TYR A 20 11.05 -6.68 7.01
N ILE A 21 11.71 -5.71 6.38
CA ILE A 21 13.17 -5.70 6.23
C ILE A 21 13.88 -5.58 7.59
N ASN A 22 13.33 -4.78 8.50
CA ASN A 22 13.89 -4.51 9.82
C ASN A 22 13.37 -5.46 10.92
N HIS A 23 12.50 -6.40 10.56
CA HIS A 23 11.91 -7.33 11.51
C HIS A 23 12.91 -8.35 12.02
N ARG A 24 12.70 -8.83 13.23
CA ARG A 24 13.53 -9.88 13.82
C ARG A 24 13.46 -11.15 12.97
N ALA A 25 14.62 -11.75 12.72
CA ALA A 25 14.73 -12.95 11.89
C ALA A 25 14.04 -14.18 12.49
N ASP A 26 13.78 -14.18 13.81
CA ASP A 26 13.12 -15.23 14.57
C ASP A 26 11.58 -15.11 14.59
N ASP A 27 11.01 -14.04 14.06
CA ASP A 27 9.55 -13.91 13.93
C ASP A 27 9.04 -14.69 12.72
N PHE A 28 8.76 -15.96 12.96
CA PHE A 28 8.29 -16.87 11.95
C PHE A 28 6.91 -16.50 11.37
N LEU A 29 6.01 -15.94 12.19
CA LEU A 29 4.66 -15.58 11.75
C LEU A 29 4.70 -14.47 10.70
N CYS A 30 5.41 -13.38 10.98
CA CYS A 30 5.55 -12.28 10.03
C CYS A 30 6.27 -12.72 8.75
N ARG A 31 7.35 -13.48 8.89
CA ARG A 31 8.13 -13.94 7.74
C ARG A 31 7.36 -14.86 6.81
N LYS A 32 6.62 -15.81 7.37
CA LYS A 32 5.89 -16.81 6.59
C LYS A 32 4.55 -16.32 6.06
N TRP A 33 3.79 -15.60 6.91
CA TRP A 33 2.39 -15.30 6.63
C TRP A 33 2.09 -13.86 6.24
N CYS A 34 3.00 -12.93 6.57
CA CYS A 34 2.79 -11.49 6.37
C CYS A 34 3.83 -10.87 5.42
N ASN A 35 4.47 -11.66 4.57
CA ASN A 35 5.44 -11.16 3.59
C ASN A 35 4.76 -10.20 2.59
N PRO A 36 5.19 -8.93 2.53
CA PRO A 36 4.58 -7.93 1.64
C PRO A 36 5.01 -8.05 0.17
N ALA A 37 6.04 -8.85 -0.13
CA ALA A 37 6.60 -8.96 -1.48
C ALA A 37 7.08 -10.40 -1.79
N PRO A 38 6.20 -11.41 -1.78
CA PRO A 38 6.58 -12.75 -2.16
C PRO A 38 6.90 -12.82 -3.67
N LEU A 39 8.05 -13.37 -4.01
CA LEU A 39 8.53 -13.51 -5.39
C LEU A 39 8.20 -14.87 -6.03
N ASP A 40 7.46 -15.71 -5.33
CA ASP A 40 7.07 -17.06 -5.74
C ASP A 40 5.76 -17.11 -6.56
N GLY A 41 5.17 -15.96 -6.89
CA GLY A 41 3.89 -15.86 -7.59
C GLY A 41 2.65 -16.07 -6.72
N SER A 42 2.80 -16.28 -5.41
CA SER A 42 1.69 -16.53 -4.49
C SER A 42 0.79 -15.34 -4.25
N ALA A 43 1.25 -14.13 -4.56
CA ALA A 43 0.51 -12.89 -4.36
C ALA A 43 0.65 -11.95 -5.57
N PRO A 44 -0.02 -12.25 -6.69
CA PRO A 44 0.05 -11.44 -7.91
C PRO A 44 -0.51 -10.02 -7.73
N ASN A 45 -1.34 -9.79 -6.72
CA ASN A 45 -1.85 -8.46 -6.38
C ASN A 45 -0.85 -7.60 -5.59
N LEU A 46 0.21 -8.17 -5.08
CA LEU A 46 1.28 -7.46 -4.35
C LEU A 46 2.52 -7.23 -5.22
N VAL A 47 2.88 -8.24 -6.02
CA VAL A 47 4.06 -8.22 -6.88
C VAL A 47 3.69 -8.74 -8.26
N ILE A 48 3.98 -7.93 -9.28
CA ILE A 48 3.79 -8.28 -10.68
C ILE A 48 5.15 -8.63 -11.27
N ALA A 49 5.23 -9.78 -11.96
CA ALA A 49 6.39 -10.16 -12.75
C ALA A 49 6.19 -9.67 -14.19
N GLU A 50 7.09 -8.86 -14.68
CA GLU A 50 7.13 -8.37 -16.08
C GLU A 50 8.43 -8.81 -16.73
N THR A 51 8.40 -8.96 -18.04
CA THR A 51 9.62 -9.24 -18.82
C THR A 51 10.07 -7.95 -19.48
N ASP A 52 11.34 -7.57 -19.26
CA ASP A 52 11.93 -6.40 -19.90
C ASP A 52 12.17 -6.64 -21.40
N ARG A 53 12.59 -5.60 -22.12
CA ARG A 53 12.91 -5.67 -23.56
C ARG A 53 14.07 -6.62 -23.88
N GLN A 54 14.84 -7.01 -22.86
CA GLN A 54 16.00 -7.91 -22.98
C GLN A 54 15.68 -9.36 -22.59
N GLY A 55 14.44 -9.63 -22.19
CA GLY A 55 13.97 -10.96 -21.78
C GLY A 55 14.21 -11.30 -20.30
N HIS A 56 14.65 -10.34 -19.46
CA HIS A 56 14.82 -10.55 -18.04
C HIS A 56 13.50 -10.32 -17.29
N VAL A 57 13.26 -11.14 -16.26
CA VAL A 57 12.11 -10.96 -15.38
C VAL A 57 12.39 -9.86 -14.38
N VAL A 58 11.55 -8.83 -14.39
CA VAL A 58 11.58 -7.69 -13.46
C VAL A 58 10.34 -7.75 -12.57
N TYR A 59 10.53 -7.57 -11.27
CA TYR A 59 9.44 -7.57 -10.30
C TYR A 59 9.07 -6.14 -9.94
N LYS A 60 7.79 -5.80 -10.11
CA LYS A 60 7.22 -4.50 -9.73
C LYS A 60 6.22 -4.66 -8.59
N ARG A 61 6.16 -3.68 -7.71
CA ARG A 61 5.14 -3.64 -6.66
C ARG A 61 3.81 -3.20 -7.25
N ALA A 62 2.77 -4.00 -7.02
CA ALA A 62 1.40 -3.70 -7.43
C ALA A 62 0.61 -2.96 -6.36
N PHE A 63 1.09 -2.96 -5.10
CA PHE A 63 0.39 -2.39 -3.95
C PHE A 63 1.33 -1.59 -3.06
N ASN A 64 0.85 -0.43 -2.58
CA ASN A 64 1.58 0.38 -1.61
C ASN A 64 1.42 -0.20 -0.20
N THR A 65 2.38 -1.01 0.25
CA THR A 65 2.37 -1.62 1.59
C THR A 65 2.62 -0.62 2.73
N GLN A 66 3.05 0.60 2.42
CA GLN A 66 3.30 1.68 3.38
C GLN A 66 2.12 2.66 3.51
N ALA A 67 0.98 2.36 2.90
CA ALA A 67 -0.18 3.26 2.92
C ALA A 67 -0.65 3.62 4.34
N CYS A 68 -0.64 2.66 5.26
CA CYS A 68 -1.01 2.89 6.66
C CYS A 68 0.00 3.81 7.38
N GLU A 69 1.29 3.61 7.16
CA GLU A 69 2.33 4.45 7.75
C GLU A 69 2.28 5.88 7.21
N GLN A 70 2.04 6.03 5.93
CA GLN A 70 1.86 7.34 5.29
C GLN A 70 0.62 8.06 5.82
N LEU A 71 -0.48 7.34 6.03
CA LEU A 71 -1.69 7.88 6.63
C LEU A 71 -1.45 8.31 8.07
N ASN A 72 -0.79 7.50 8.88
CA ASN A 72 -0.45 7.81 10.27
C ASN A 72 0.46 9.03 10.37
N ALA A 73 1.45 9.15 9.50
CA ALA A 73 2.32 10.32 9.45
C ALA A 73 1.54 11.61 9.11
N TRP A 74 0.61 11.52 8.18
CA TRP A 74 -0.24 12.65 7.81
C TRP A 74 -1.18 13.06 8.95
N ILE A 75 -1.89 12.12 9.59
CA ILE A 75 -2.77 12.39 10.74
C ILE A 75 -1.97 12.93 11.93
N GLY A 76 -0.75 12.45 12.14
CA GLY A 76 0.13 12.91 13.21
C GLY A 76 0.37 14.42 13.20
N GLY A 77 0.38 15.05 12.03
CA GLY A 77 0.46 16.52 11.90
C GLY A 77 -0.72 17.26 12.53
N PHE A 78 -1.85 16.60 12.74
CA PHE A 78 -3.07 17.17 13.34
C PHE A 78 -3.28 16.75 14.81
N GLU A 79 -2.35 16.01 15.39
CA GLU A 79 -2.45 15.48 16.75
C GLU A 79 -2.79 16.55 17.78
N PHE A 80 -2.16 17.70 17.69
CA PHE A 80 -2.36 18.82 18.61
C PHE A 80 -3.81 19.31 18.64
N ILE A 81 -4.49 19.34 17.51
CA ILE A 81 -5.88 19.74 17.37
C ILE A 81 -6.80 18.60 17.83
N LEU A 82 -6.53 17.37 17.36
CA LEU A 82 -7.35 16.20 17.64
C LEU A 82 -7.44 15.85 19.12
N LYS A 83 -6.35 16.01 19.88
CA LYS A 83 -6.29 15.77 21.32
C LYS A 83 -7.25 16.65 22.13
N LYS A 84 -7.61 17.81 21.64
CA LYS A 84 -8.43 18.81 22.33
C LYS A 84 -9.91 18.71 22.00
N MET A 85 -10.29 17.83 21.10
CA MET A 85 -11.66 17.67 20.65
C MET A 85 -12.46 16.78 21.60
N THR A 86 -13.76 17.08 21.74
CA THR A 86 -14.70 16.15 22.34
C THR A 86 -14.85 14.90 21.47
N PRO A 87 -15.24 13.73 22.03
CA PRO A 87 -15.35 12.49 21.25
C PRO A 87 -16.23 12.63 20.00
N GLY A 88 -17.36 13.33 20.09
CA GLY A 88 -18.25 13.55 18.95
C GLY A 88 -17.62 14.40 17.85
N ASN A 89 -16.97 15.51 18.22
CA ASN A 89 -16.27 16.36 17.28
C ASN A 89 -15.06 15.65 16.67
N PHE A 90 -14.34 14.86 17.46
CA PHE A 90 -13.22 14.04 16.99
C PHE A 90 -13.65 13.08 15.88
N ASN A 91 -14.71 12.31 16.12
CA ASN A 91 -15.22 11.36 15.15
C ASN A 91 -15.65 12.04 13.85
N TRP A 92 -16.45 13.09 13.96
CA TRP A 92 -16.89 13.84 12.77
C TRP A 92 -15.73 14.44 11.98
N PHE A 93 -14.81 15.10 12.67
CA PHE A 93 -13.66 15.74 12.04
C PHE A 93 -12.73 14.71 11.39
N LEU A 94 -12.43 13.61 12.09
CA LEU A 94 -11.58 12.54 11.56
C LEU A 94 -12.19 11.90 10.30
N HIS A 95 -13.47 11.57 10.30
CA HIS A 95 -14.15 11.04 9.13
C HIS A 95 -14.12 12.01 7.95
N THR A 96 -14.33 13.28 8.20
CA THR A 96 -14.27 14.33 7.16
C THR A 96 -12.86 14.46 6.59
N MET A 97 -11.84 14.50 7.43
CA MET A 97 -10.44 14.56 7.01
C MET A 97 -10.05 13.34 6.17
N LEU A 98 -10.40 12.14 6.62
CA LEU A 98 -10.10 10.90 5.91
C LEU A 98 -10.77 10.86 4.54
N PHE A 99 -12.00 11.33 4.44
CA PHE A 99 -12.73 11.42 3.18
C PHE A 99 -12.01 12.32 2.17
N TYR A 100 -11.63 13.52 2.56
CA TYR A 100 -10.92 14.45 1.67
C TYR A 100 -9.50 13.97 1.35
N HIS A 101 -8.80 13.41 2.33
CA HIS A 101 -7.47 12.85 2.11
C HIS A 101 -7.51 11.71 1.09
N THR A 102 -8.45 10.79 1.22
CA THR A 102 -8.62 9.67 0.30
C THR A 102 -8.91 10.16 -1.12
N LYS A 103 -9.80 11.13 -1.28
CA LYS A 103 -10.05 11.75 -2.59
C LYS A 103 -8.80 12.39 -3.19
N HIS A 104 -8.05 13.12 -2.37
CA HIS A 104 -6.80 13.75 -2.83
C HIS A 104 -5.78 12.72 -3.30
N VAL A 105 -5.58 11.65 -2.54
CA VAL A 105 -4.63 10.58 -2.89
C VAL A 105 -5.05 9.86 -4.18
N ILE A 106 -6.33 9.51 -4.31
CA ILE A 106 -6.87 8.87 -5.52
C ILE A 106 -6.67 9.77 -6.74
N ASN A 107 -7.02 11.06 -6.65
CA ASN A 107 -6.86 12.00 -7.76
C ASN A 107 -5.39 12.18 -8.16
N LYS A 108 -4.48 12.20 -7.18
CA LYS A 108 -3.05 12.28 -7.45
C LYS A 108 -2.53 11.03 -8.18
N GLN A 109 -2.99 9.85 -7.78
CA GLN A 109 -2.61 8.59 -8.43
C GLN A 109 -3.16 8.51 -9.86
N MET A 110 -4.40 8.94 -10.10
CA MET A 110 -4.99 8.97 -11.43
C MET A 110 -4.19 9.88 -12.37
N LYS A 111 -3.84 11.09 -11.93
CA LYS A 111 -3.02 12.01 -12.74
C LYS A 111 -1.62 11.45 -13.05
N ALA A 112 -0.96 10.82 -12.08
CA ALA A 112 0.33 10.20 -12.30
C ALA A 112 0.26 9.08 -13.35
N ASN A 113 -0.80 8.27 -13.34
CA ASN A 113 -1.00 7.22 -14.33
C ASN A 113 -1.27 7.79 -15.74
N GLU A 114 -2.02 8.90 -15.84
CA GLU A 114 -2.27 9.60 -17.11
C GLU A 114 -0.97 10.16 -17.71
N GLU A 115 -0.10 10.76 -16.88
CA GLU A 115 1.21 11.28 -17.30
C GLU A 115 2.12 10.14 -17.79
N ASP A 116 2.14 9.00 -17.09
CA ASP A 116 2.93 7.82 -17.49
C ASP A 116 2.45 7.22 -18.83
N GLU A 117 1.14 7.26 -19.11
CA GLU A 117 0.57 6.79 -20.38
C GLU A 117 0.91 7.73 -21.54
N GLU A 118 0.84 9.05 -21.35
CA GLU A 118 1.21 10.05 -22.36
C GLU A 118 2.70 9.98 -22.74
N ASP A 119 3.57 9.76 -21.76
CA ASP A 119 5.01 9.60 -22.01
C ASP A 119 5.33 8.31 -22.76
N ALA A 120 4.58 7.22 -22.51
CA ALA A 120 4.75 5.95 -23.20
C ALA A 120 4.32 6.02 -24.68
N GLU A 121 3.25 6.78 -24.99
CA GLU A 121 2.79 6.96 -26.38
C GLU A 121 3.74 7.85 -27.20
N SER A 122 4.44 8.79 -26.55
CA SER A 122 5.38 9.68 -27.25
C SER A 122 6.68 9.00 -27.69
N ASP A 123 7.08 7.92 -27.03
CA ASP A 123 8.29 7.16 -27.38
C ASP A 123 8.08 6.19 -28.55
N ASP A 124 6.83 5.88 -28.91
CA ASP A 124 6.51 4.99 -30.04
C ASP A 124 6.37 5.73 -31.39
N GLU A 125 6.41 7.07 -31.41
CA GLU A 125 6.32 7.89 -32.65
C GLU A 125 7.69 8.26 -33.29
N ILE A 126 8.78 7.65 -32.85
CA ILE A 126 10.10 7.90 -33.48
C ILE A 126 10.50 6.75 -34.38
#